data_fdddc3ef13657112c15bd38f0eac4821
#
_entry.id   fdddc3ef13657112c15bd38f0eac4821
#
_cell.length_a   1.000
_cell.length_b   1.000
_cell.length_c   1.000
_cell.angle_alpha   90.00
_cell.angle_beta   90.00
_cell.angle_gamma   90.00
#
_symmetry.space_group_name_H-M   'P 1'
#
loop_
_entity.id
_entity.type
_entity.pdbx_description
1 polymer ?
#
loop_
_entity_poly.entity_id
_entity_poly.type
_entity_poly.pdbx_seq_one_letter_code
_entity_poly.pdbx_strand_id
1 'polypeptide(L)'
;MILPEAAKPKRIKLYIDGFDEAVQGGVPEGHVVLVCGSAGTMKTSLCFNVLYNEAIYNNKVSLMVLLEQSSSSFLDHAKNMGYDFSRINLVVIKDLALIQDAINSVNNSKIGSVVMVDVGTIRKEIHDIKLSNNKSWLNVMKNLIKKLKIEARCELFVLDSLSALYVLSRFEDARVELFYVFEFLRDYHLTSFLISEMPLDNSKYSEYEIEDFLADGIIHLRLTPFRRNVVREISAIKMRGSKCNNDVFSLEYDAAQFRARYGGQNPLL
;
A
#
# COMPACT_ATOMS: atom_id res chain seq x y z
N MET A 1 -23.80 28.98 16.03
CA MET A 1 -24.06 27.94 15.04
C MET A 1 -23.31 26.72 15.49
N ILE A 2 -23.99 25.72 16.10
CA ILE A 2 -23.35 24.50 16.57
C ILE A 2 -23.14 23.64 15.31
N LEU A 3 -21.87 23.41 14.92
CA LEU A 3 -21.56 22.47 13.84
C LEU A 3 -22.03 21.07 14.29
N PRO A 4 -22.73 20.31 13.44
CA PRO A 4 -23.12 18.96 13.77
C PRO A 4 -21.86 18.14 14.08
N GLU A 5 -21.96 17.30 15.11
CA GLU A 5 -20.88 16.39 15.49
C GLU A 5 -20.48 15.55 14.28
N ALA A 6 -19.26 15.73 13.81
CA ALA A 6 -18.80 15.06 12.60
C ALA A 6 -18.82 13.55 12.83
N ALA A 7 -19.54 12.82 11.99
CA ALA A 7 -19.55 11.36 12.05
C ALA A 7 -18.11 10.82 12.04
N LYS A 8 -17.84 9.86 12.93
CA LYS A 8 -16.50 9.25 12.97
C LYS A 8 -16.16 8.70 11.57
N PRO A 9 -14.96 9.03 11.02
CA PRO A 9 -14.58 8.54 9.70
C PRO A 9 -14.54 7.01 9.69
N LYS A 10 -15.02 6.40 8.63
CA LYS A 10 -14.82 4.98 8.38
C LYS A 10 -13.33 4.71 8.26
N ARG A 11 -12.87 3.53 8.67
CA ARG A 11 -11.46 3.18 8.72
C ARG A 11 -11.18 1.84 8.08
N ILE A 12 -10.04 1.76 7.44
CA ILE A 12 -9.43 0.53 6.93
C ILE A 12 -8.50 -0.01 8.00
N LYS A 13 -8.76 -1.21 8.49
CA LYS A 13 -7.87 -1.89 9.42
C LYS A 13 -6.55 -2.26 8.77
N LEU A 14 -5.47 -2.23 9.53
CA LEU A 14 -4.17 -2.73 9.07
C LEU A 14 -4.04 -4.24 9.29
N TYR A 15 -4.93 -4.81 10.11
CA TYR A 15 -4.92 -6.22 10.51
C TYR A 15 -3.60 -6.60 11.17
N ILE A 16 -3.14 -5.73 12.04
CA ILE A 16 -1.98 -5.93 12.90
C ILE A 16 -2.49 -5.93 14.34
N ASP A 17 -2.57 -7.11 14.93
CA ASP A 17 -3.01 -7.27 16.32
C ASP A 17 -2.13 -6.45 17.26
N GLY A 18 -2.74 -5.64 18.12
CA GLY A 18 -2.04 -4.71 19.03
C GLY A 18 -1.60 -3.38 18.41
N PHE A 19 -1.75 -3.16 17.10
CA PHE A 19 -1.38 -1.90 16.46
C PHE A 19 -2.58 -1.10 15.92
N ASP A 20 -3.63 -1.78 15.49
CA ASP A 20 -4.83 -1.10 14.97
C ASP A 20 -5.43 -0.14 16.01
N GLU A 21 -5.41 -0.49 17.29
CA GLU A 21 -5.85 0.36 18.39
C GLU A 21 -4.98 1.60 18.56
N ALA A 22 -3.66 1.48 18.33
CA ALA A 22 -2.72 2.60 18.40
C ALA A 22 -3.01 3.69 17.37
N VAL A 23 -3.70 3.33 16.28
CA VAL A 23 -4.14 4.25 15.21
C VAL A 23 -5.66 4.41 15.18
N GLN A 24 -6.34 4.24 16.33
CA GLN A 24 -7.80 4.38 16.48
C GLN A 24 -8.62 3.45 15.57
N GLY A 25 -8.16 2.23 15.35
CA GLY A 25 -8.84 1.19 14.58
C GLY A 25 -8.48 1.16 13.09
N GLY A 26 -7.40 1.82 12.69
CA GLY A 26 -6.89 1.77 11.32
C GLY A 26 -6.78 3.13 10.63
N VAL A 27 -6.58 3.11 9.33
CA VAL A 27 -6.42 4.29 8.46
C VAL A 27 -7.80 4.83 8.07
N PRO A 28 -8.06 6.16 8.15
CA PRO A 28 -9.30 6.72 7.64
C PRO A 28 -9.45 6.46 6.13
N GLU A 29 -10.68 6.12 5.68
CA GLU A 29 -10.95 5.89 4.26
C GLU A 29 -10.60 7.12 3.41
N GLY A 30 -10.04 6.88 2.22
CA GLY A 30 -9.61 7.93 1.29
C GLY A 30 -8.26 8.57 1.62
N HIS A 31 -7.59 8.16 2.69
CA HIS A 31 -6.24 8.66 3.01
C HIS A 31 -5.16 8.02 2.15
N VAL A 32 -4.14 8.82 1.81
CA VAL A 32 -2.92 8.35 1.17
C VAL A 32 -1.84 8.20 2.24
N VAL A 33 -1.43 6.96 2.49
CA VAL A 33 -0.49 6.58 3.54
C VAL A 33 0.84 6.15 2.94
N LEU A 34 1.92 6.72 3.43
CA LEU A 34 3.27 6.30 3.13
C LEU A 34 3.65 5.13 4.06
N VAL A 35 4.10 4.01 3.49
CA VAL A 35 4.65 2.88 4.23
C VAL A 35 6.14 2.83 3.93
N CYS A 36 6.95 3.32 4.86
CA CYS A 36 8.37 3.53 4.66
C CYS A 36 9.23 2.61 5.54
N GLY A 37 10.42 2.33 5.07
CA GLY A 37 11.40 1.51 5.79
C GLY A 37 12.48 0.95 4.87
N SER A 38 13.56 0.45 5.44
CA SER A 38 14.64 -0.20 4.71
C SER A 38 14.21 -1.53 4.07
N ALA A 39 15.03 -2.09 3.20
CA ALA A 39 14.80 -3.40 2.61
C ALA A 39 14.67 -4.49 3.70
N GLY A 40 13.80 -5.48 3.49
CA GLY A 40 13.59 -6.59 4.43
C GLY A 40 12.68 -6.30 5.63
N THR A 41 12.08 -5.12 5.72
CA THR A 41 11.16 -4.75 6.82
C THR A 41 9.74 -5.28 6.65
N MET A 42 9.41 -5.96 5.56
CA MET A 42 8.09 -6.54 5.22
C MET A 42 7.03 -5.52 4.77
N LYS A 43 7.41 -4.37 4.20
CA LYS A 43 6.49 -3.33 3.70
C LYS A 43 5.44 -3.89 2.73
N THR A 44 5.89 -4.59 1.68
CA THR A 44 5.04 -5.18 0.65
C THR A 44 4.06 -6.19 1.24
N SER A 45 4.56 -7.07 2.11
CA SER A 45 3.74 -8.10 2.78
C SER A 45 2.68 -7.47 3.69
N LEU A 46 3.03 -6.40 4.41
CA LEU A 46 2.09 -5.67 5.27
C LEU A 46 1.00 -4.98 4.44
N CYS A 47 1.35 -4.31 3.35
CA CYS A 47 0.36 -3.69 2.46
C CYS A 47 -0.56 -4.75 1.83
N PHE A 48 -0.02 -5.88 1.39
CA PHE A 48 -0.82 -6.98 0.87
C PHE A 48 -1.74 -7.58 1.94
N ASN A 49 -1.28 -7.71 3.19
CA ASN A 49 -2.10 -8.16 4.33
C ASN A 49 -3.38 -7.33 4.48
N VAL A 50 -3.27 -6.01 4.31
CA VAL A 50 -4.44 -5.11 4.35
C VAL A 50 -5.41 -5.45 3.21
N LEU A 51 -4.93 -5.54 1.97
CA LEU A 51 -5.77 -5.84 0.81
C LEU A 51 -6.44 -7.20 0.92
N TYR A 52 -5.69 -8.21 1.33
CA TYR A 52 -6.17 -9.59 1.49
C TYR A 52 -7.28 -9.66 2.54
N ASN A 53 -7.08 -9.08 3.71
CA ASN A 53 -8.07 -9.13 4.78
C ASN A 53 -9.29 -8.24 4.48
N GLU A 54 -9.13 -7.06 3.85
CA GLU A 54 -10.25 -6.24 3.41
C GLU A 54 -11.11 -6.97 2.35
N ALA A 55 -10.48 -7.75 1.47
CA ALA A 55 -11.22 -8.60 0.54
C ALA A 55 -12.01 -9.69 1.27
N ILE A 56 -11.43 -10.34 2.27
CA ILE A 56 -12.10 -11.43 3.02
C ILE A 56 -13.23 -10.90 3.91
N TYR A 57 -12.96 -9.87 4.70
CA TYR A 57 -13.88 -9.47 5.77
C TYR A 57 -14.89 -8.40 5.33
N ASN A 58 -14.54 -7.59 4.33
CA ASN A 58 -15.35 -6.46 3.89
C ASN A 58 -15.76 -6.54 2.41
N ASN A 59 -15.41 -7.63 1.71
CA ASN A 59 -15.68 -7.83 0.28
C ASN A 59 -15.18 -6.67 -0.61
N LYS A 60 -14.13 -5.96 -0.17
CA LYS A 60 -13.60 -4.83 -0.91
C LYS A 60 -12.82 -5.28 -2.15
N VAL A 61 -12.79 -4.37 -3.12
CA VAL A 61 -11.98 -4.50 -4.33
C VAL A 61 -10.75 -3.63 -4.19
N SER A 62 -9.59 -4.18 -4.46
CA SER A 62 -8.31 -3.50 -4.34
C SER A 62 -7.42 -3.69 -5.56
N LEU A 63 -6.53 -2.73 -5.80
CA LEU A 63 -5.50 -2.79 -6.83
C LEU A 63 -4.11 -2.75 -6.19
N MET A 64 -3.25 -3.68 -6.57
CA MET A 64 -1.83 -3.69 -6.22
C MET A 64 -0.97 -3.59 -7.47
N VAL A 65 -0.13 -2.57 -7.54
CA VAL A 65 0.83 -2.37 -8.63
C VAL A 65 2.24 -2.65 -8.12
N LEU A 66 2.90 -3.64 -8.72
CA LEU A 66 4.25 -4.09 -8.38
C LEU A 66 5.23 -3.57 -9.42
N LEU A 67 6.09 -2.64 -9.05
CA LEU A 67 7.09 -2.05 -9.94
C LEU A 67 8.51 -2.64 -9.76
N GLU A 68 8.75 -3.36 -8.66
CA GLU A 68 10.07 -3.92 -8.33
C GLU A 68 10.18 -5.42 -8.61
N GLN A 69 9.06 -6.14 -8.59
CA GLN A 69 9.04 -7.58 -8.79
C GLN A 69 7.88 -8.03 -9.67
N SER A 70 7.95 -9.25 -10.19
CA SER A 70 6.84 -9.85 -10.92
C SER A 70 5.72 -10.30 -9.98
N SER A 71 4.49 -10.29 -10.49
CA SER A 71 3.32 -10.79 -9.76
C SER A 71 3.48 -12.26 -9.35
N SER A 72 4.10 -13.10 -10.20
CA SER A 72 4.35 -14.51 -9.88
C SER A 72 5.30 -14.67 -8.70
N SER A 73 6.43 -13.95 -8.71
CA SER A 73 7.41 -14.00 -7.60
C SER A 73 6.79 -13.57 -6.28
N PHE A 74 5.99 -12.49 -6.31
CA PHE A 74 5.29 -12.02 -5.12
C PHE A 74 4.27 -13.05 -4.60
N LEU A 75 3.48 -13.66 -5.49
CA LEU A 75 2.45 -14.63 -5.10
C LEU A 75 3.06 -15.91 -4.51
N ASP A 76 4.19 -16.39 -5.06
CA ASP A 76 4.91 -17.51 -4.49
C ASP A 76 5.41 -17.20 -3.07
N HIS A 77 5.94 -15.98 -2.87
CA HIS A 77 6.33 -15.51 -1.55
C HIS A 77 5.13 -15.44 -0.59
N ALA A 78 4.03 -14.83 -1.00
CA ALA A 78 2.83 -14.69 -0.18
C ALA A 78 2.21 -16.06 0.17
N LYS A 79 2.23 -17.03 -0.75
CA LYS A 79 1.83 -18.41 -0.48
C LYS A 79 2.71 -19.06 0.60
N ASN A 80 4.02 -18.87 0.52
CA ASN A 80 4.96 -19.38 1.55
C ASN A 80 4.76 -18.70 2.90
N MET A 81 4.24 -17.47 2.92
CA MET A 81 3.80 -16.79 4.14
C MET A 81 2.48 -17.32 4.71
N GLY A 82 1.77 -18.24 4.03
CA GLY A 82 0.55 -18.86 4.51
C GLY A 82 -0.74 -18.20 4.04
N TYR A 83 -0.69 -17.28 3.05
CA TYR A 83 -1.91 -16.71 2.48
C TYR A 83 -2.64 -17.74 1.59
N ASP A 84 -3.92 -17.95 1.86
CA ASP A 84 -4.80 -18.84 1.09
C ASP A 84 -5.58 -18.04 0.05
N PHE A 85 -5.14 -18.10 -1.20
CA PHE A 85 -5.77 -17.36 -2.29
C PHE A 85 -7.16 -17.89 -2.71
N SER A 86 -7.58 -19.07 -2.24
CA SER A 86 -8.93 -19.55 -2.48
C SER A 86 -10.03 -18.74 -1.76
N ARG A 87 -9.63 -17.93 -0.79
CA ARG A 87 -10.52 -17.10 0.03
C ARG A 87 -10.84 -15.74 -0.59
N ILE A 88 -10.17 -15.36 -1.65
CA ILE A 88 -10.35 -14.09 -2.35
C ILE A 88 -10.47 -14.32 -3.85
N ASN A 89 -11.04 -13.37 -4.58
CA ASN A 89 -10.96 -13.36 -6.05
C ASN A 89 -9.63 -12.65 -6.44
N LEU A 90 -8.60 -13.45 -6.66
CA LEU A 90 -7.29 -12.93 -7.10
C LEU A 90 -7.25 -12.84 -8.63
N VAL A 91 -7.10 -11.62 -9.14
CA VAL A 91 -7.06 -11.34 -10.59
C VAL A 91 -5.70 -10.74 -10.96
N VAL A 92 -4.90 -11.50 -11.72
CA VAL A 92 -3.58 -11.01 -12.20
C VAL A 92 -3.72 -10.57 -13.65
N ILE A 93 -3.52 -9.28 -13.91
CA ILE A 93 -3.54 -8.71 -15.26
C ILE A 93 -2.14 -8.82 -15.84
N LYS A 94 -1.97 -9.68 -16.86
CA LYS A 94 -0.72 -9.87 -17.58
C LYS A 94 -0.64 -9.09 -18.90
N ASP A 95 -1.75 -8.52 -19.31
CA ASP A 95 -1.90 -7.69 -20.50
C ASP A 95 -3.04 -6.70 -20.25
N LEU A 96 -2.77 -5.41 -20.38
CA LEU A 96 -3.77 -4.36 -20.15
C LEU A 96 -4.87 -4.35 -21.20
N ALA A 97 -4.68 -4.98 -22.37
CA ALA A 97 -5.74 -5.21 -23.33
C ALA A 97 -6.89 -6.06 -22.75
N LEU A 98 -6.57 -6.95 -21.77
CA LEU A 98 -7.53 -7.82 -21.08
C LEU A 98 -8.14 -7.18 -19.82
N ILE A 99 -7.99 -5.89 -19.61
CA ILE A 99 -8.50 -5.22 -18.41
C ILE A 99 -10.03 -5.39 -18.27
N GLN A 100 -10.76 -5.45 -19.37
CA GLN A 100 -12.21 -5.66 -19.33
C GLN A 100 -12.59 -7.04 -18.77
N ASP A 101 -11.82 -8.07 -19.10
CA ASP A 101 -12.04 -9.41 -18.55
C ASP A 101 -11.77 -9.46 -17.06
N ALA A 102 -10.73 -8.72 -16.61
CA ALA A 102 -10.43 -8.55 -15.18
C ALA A 102 -11.59 -7.85 -14.46
N ILE A 103 -12.14 -6.78 -15.01
CA ILE A 103 -13.30 -6.06 -14.47
C ILE A 103 -14.52 -6.97 -14.41
N ASN A 104 -14.79 -7.73 -15.46
CA ASN A 104 -15.89 -8.68 -15.50
C ASN A 104 -15.72 -9.77 -14.43
N SER A 105 -14.50 -10.29 -14.24
CA SER A 105 -14.18 -11.24 -13.16
C SER A 105 -14.48 -10.67 -11.78
N VAL A 106 -14.06 -9.42 -11.53
CA VAL A 106 -14.32 -8.72 -10.27
C VAL A 106 -15.82 -8.54 -10.05
N ASN A 107 -16.55 -8.04 -11.04
CA ASN A 107 -17.98 -7.74 -10.92
C ASN A 107 -18.86 -8.99 -10.76
N ASN A 108 -18.42 -10.14 -11.28
CA ASN A 108 -19.11 -11.42 -11.14
C ASN A 108 -18.74 -12.16 -9.86
N SER A 109 -17.73 -11.70 -9.13
CA SER A 109 -17.28 -12.32 -7.89
C SER A 109 -18.26 -12.04 -6.74
N LYS A 110 -18.52 -13.05 -5.91
CA LYS A 110 -19.31 -12.93 -4.67
C LYS A 110 -18.44 -12.63 -3.46
N ILE A 111 -17.12 -12.66 -3.61
CA ILE A 111 -16.13 -12.40 -2.57
C ILE A 111 -15.25 -11.23 -3.00
N GLY A 112 -14.60 -10.60 -2.05
CA GLY A 112 -13.72 -9.47 -2.33
C GLY A 112 -12.56 -9.83 -3.26
N SER A 113 -12.06 -8.83 -3.98
CA SER A 113 -11.11 -9.03 -5.07
C SER A 113 -9.82 -8.27 -4.84
N VAL A 114 -8.70 -8.92 -5.15
CA VAL A 114 -7.39 -8.27 -5.26
C VAL A 114 -6.94 -8.35 -6.72
N VAL A 115 -6.92 -7.21 -7.39
CA VAL A 115 -6.38 -7.06 -8.75
C VAL A 115 -4.90 -6.73 -8.65
N MET A 116 -4.07 -7.45 -9.38
CA MET A 116 -2.62 -7.29 -9.36
C MET A 116 -2.07 -7.04 -10.75
N VAL A 117 -1.18 -6.07 -10.86
CA VAL A 117 -0.47 -5.70 -12.10
C VAL A 117 1.00 -5.52 -11.77
N ASP A 118 1.91 -6.02 -12.61
CA ASP A 118 3.34 -5.83 -12.42
C ASP A 118 3.99 -4.94 -13.49
N VAL A 119 5.23 -4.58 -13.24
CA VAL A 119 6.03 -3.72 -14.12
C VAL A 119 6.16 -4.29 -15.55
N GLY A 120 6.23 -5.62 -15.68
CA GLY A 120 6.33 -6.28 -16.98
C GLY A 120 5.12 -6.01 -17.86
N THR A 121 3.91 -6.08 -17.27
CA THR A 121 2.64 -5.78 -17.92
C THR A 121 2.57 -4.32 -18.36
N ILE A 122 2.91 -3.38 -17.46
CA ILE A 122 2.88 -1.94 -17.77
C ILE A 122 3.92 -1.59 -18.85
N ARG A 123 5.11 -2.21 -18.80
CA ARG A 123 6.17 -1.98 -19.79
C ARG A 123 5.76 -2.39 -21.22
N LYS A 124 5.04 -3.50 -21.36
CA LYS A 124 4.51 -3.94 -22.67
C LYS A 124 3.58 -2.87 -23.24
N GLU A 125 2.63 -2.40 -22.45
CA GLU A 125 1.68 -1.35 -22.85
C GLU A 125 2.39 -0.08 -23.32
N ILE A 126 3.41 0.38 -22.59
CA ILE A 126 4.17 1.58 -22.96
C ILE A 126 4.94 1.39 -24.26
N HIS A 127 5.52 0.22 -24.48
CA HIS A 127 6.25 -0.09 -25.71
C HIS A 127 5.32 -0.09 -26.93
N ASP A 128 4.11 -0.62 -26.79
CA ASP A 128 3.13 -0.75 -27.86
C ASP A 128 2.52 0.62 -28.25
N ILE A 129 2.38 1.55 -27.30
CA ILE A 129 1.83 2.89 -27.56
C ILE A 129 2.82 3.80 -28.30
N LYS A 130 4.08 3.43 -28.49
CA LYS A 130 5.13 4.26 -29.12
C LYS A 130 5.23 5.68 -28.52
N LEU A 131 4.96 5.84 -27.24
CA LEU A 131 4.98 7.14 -26.58
C LEU A 131 6.42 7.53 -26.24
N SER A 132 6.93 8.57 -26.90
CA SER A 132 8.23 9.17 -26.66
C SER A 132 8.30 10.06 -25.41
N ASN A 133 7.22 10.18 -24.64
CA ASN A 133 7.13 11.08 -23.49
C ASN A 133 7.23 10.34 -22.16
N ASN A 134 8.08 10.84 -21.27
CA ASN A 134 8.35 10.34 -19.91
C ASN A 134 7.09 10.22 -19.00
N LYS A 135 5.98 10.86 -19.38
CA LYS A 135 4.69 10.84 -18.67
C LYS A 135 3.85 9.59 -18.92
N SER A 136 4.33 8.65 -19.74
CA SER A 136 3.56 7.45 -20.12
C SER A 136 3.24 6.53 -18.94
N TRP A 137 4.21 6.28 -18.03
CA TRP A 137 4.01 5.44 -16.85
C TRP A 137 2.91 5.93 -15.92
N LEU A 138 2.95 7.21 -15.57
CA LEU A 138 1.91 7.82 -14.73
C LEU A 138 0.55 7.79 -15.39
N ASN A 139 0.50 8.06 -16.70
CA ASN A 139 -0.76 8.06 -17.44
C ASN A 139 -1.38 6.66 -17.52
N VAL A 140 -0.57 5.61 -17.79
CA VAL A 140 -1.04 4.21 -17.79
C VAL A 140 -1.57 3.84 -16.41
N MET A 141 -0.83 4.15 -15.34
CA MET A 141 -1.24 3.88 -13.97
C MET A 141 -2.53 4.64 -13.60
N LYS A 142 -2.62 5.94 -13.90
CA LYS A 142 -3.82 6.73 -13.64
C LYS A 142 -5.04 6.21 -14.40
N ASN A 143 -4.88 5.81 -15.66
CA ASN A 143 -5.96 5.23 -16.46
C ASN A 143 -6.42 3.88 -15.89
N LEU A 144 -5.49 3.02 -15.48
CA LEU A 144 -5.79 1.74 -14.83
C LEU A 144 -6.59 1.94 -13.54
N ILE A 145 -6.11 2.83 -12.66
CA ILE A 145 -6.77 3.18 -11.40
C ILE A 145 -8.18 3.72 -11.67
N LYS A 146 -8.30 4.69 -12.58
CA LYS A 146 -9.59 5.31 -12.94
C LYS A 146 -10.58 4.27 -13.43
N LYS A 147 -10.16 3.39 -14.32
CA LYS A 147 -11.02 2.37 -14.91
C LYS A 147 -11.50 1.38 -13.86
N LEU A 148 -10.61 0.85 -13.02
CA LEU A 148 -10.98 -0.05 -11.94
C LEU A 148 -11.84 0.64 -10.86
N LYS A 149 -11.59 1.90 -10.56
CA LYS A 149 -12.43 2.67 -9.63
C LYS A 149 -13.85 2.81 -10.12
N ILE A 150 -14.03 3.17 -11.39
CA ILE A 150 -15.36 3.46 -11.96
C ILE A 150 -16.11 2.17 -12.28
N GLU A 151 -15.46 1.19 -12.90
CA GLU A 151 -16.13 0.02 -13.46
C GLU A 151 -16.13 -1.21 -12.52
N ALA A 152 -15.17 -1.28 -11.58
CA ALA A 152 -15.07 -2.38 -10.61
C ALA A 152 -15.17 -1.93 -9.15
N ARG A 153 -15.47 -0.67 -8.88
CA ARG A 153 -15.62 -0.10 -7.52
C ARG A 153 -14.39 -0.32 -6.63
N CYS A 154 -13.20 -0.22 -7.21
CA CYS A 154 -11.94 -0.35 -6.46
C CYS A 154 -11.86 0.71 -5.34
N GLU A 155 -11.59 0.30 -4.11
CA GLU A 155 -11.57 1.18 -2.93
C GLU A 155 -10.17 1.33 -2.32
N LEU A 156 -9.28 0.35 -2.53
CA LEU A 156 -7.93 0.34 -2.00
C LEU A 156 -6.89 0.26 -3.10
N PHE A 157 -5.78 0.93 -2.87
CA PHE A 157 -4.66 0.95 -3.81
C PHE A 157 -3.33 0.74 -3.08
N VAL A 158 -2.46 -0.10 -3.63
CA VAL A 158 -1.07 -0.27 -3.19
C VAL A 158 -0.13 -0.04 -4.36
N LEU A 159 0.89 0.77 -4.15
CA LEU A 159 2.01 0.95 -5.09
C LEU A 159 3.31 0.47 -4.44
N ASP A 160 3.92 -0.52 -5.03
CA ASP A 160 5.21 -1.07 -4.61
C ASP A 160 6.24 -0.94 -5.77
N SER A 161 7.05 0.12 -5.81
CA SER A 161 7.19 1.20 -4.86
C SER A 161 7.19 2.59 -5.54
N LEU A 162 7.15 3.66 -4.72
CA LEU A 162 7.40 5.02 -5.20
C LEU A 162 8.82 5.17 -5.76
N SER A 163 9.83 4.56 -5.11
CA SER A 163 11.23 4.62 -5.56
C SER A 163 11.37 4.08 -6.98
N ALA A 164 10.73 2.95 -7.29
CA ALA A 164 10.69 2.41 -8.65
C ALA A 164 9.93 3.32 -9.62
N LEU A 165 8.84 3.95 -9.17
CA LEU A 165 8.08 4.90 -10.00
C LEU A 165 8.95 6.11 -10.41
N TYR A 166 9.78 6.63 -9.52
CA TYR A 166 10.69 7.74 -9.83
C TYR A 166 11.66 7.40 -10.94
N VAL A 167 12.29 6.23 -10.84
CA VAL A 167 13.23 5.73 -11.86
C VAL A 167 12.55 5.55 -13.22
N LEU A 168 11.34 4.98 -13.22
CA LEU A 168 10.60 4.67 -14.43
C LEU A 168 10.01 5.92 -15.10
N SER A 169 9.56 6.89 -14.32
CA SER A 169 8.87 8.08 -14.83
C SER A 169 9.80 9.23 -15.16
N ARG A 170 11.06 9.20 -14.70
CA ARG A 170 12.07 10.26 -14.91
C ARG A 170 11.49 11.64 -14.66
N PHE A 171 11.00 11.89 -13.45
CA PHE A 171 10.37 13.16 -13.07
C PHE A 171 11.30 14.35 -13.35
N GLU A 172 10.78 15.38 -14.03
CA GLU A 172 11.49 16.64 -14.22
C GLU A 172 11.45 17.46 -12.92
N ASP A 173 10.30 17.50 -12.28
CA ASP A 173 10.08 18.07 -10.94
C ASP A 173 9.32 17.04 -10.09
N ALA A 174 10.06 16.28 -9.27
CA ALA A 174 9.47 15.24 -8.43
C ALA A 174 8.41 15.80 -7.48
N ARG A 175 8.58 17.03 -6.99
CA ARG A 175 7.64 17.66 -6.06
C ARG A 175 6.28 17.90 -6.69
N VAL A 176 6.29 18.47 -7.88
CA VAL A 176 5.07 18.79 -8.63
C VAL A 176 4.36 17.52 -9.10
N GLU A 177 5.10 16.57 -9.64
CA GLU A 177 4.53 15.33 -10.15
C GLU A 177 3.93 14.48 -9.01
N LEU A 178 4.61 14.39 -7.86
CA LEU A 178 4.09 13.70 -6.69
C LEU A 178 2.85 14.38 -6.11
N PHE A 179 2.85 15.71 -6.03
CA PHE A 179 1.66 16.45 -5.62
C PHE A 179 0.45 16.01 -6.44
N TYR A 180 0.56 15.97 -7.78
CA TYR A 180 -0.53 15.54 -8.64
C TYR A 180 -0.90 14.05 -8.49
N VAL A 181 0.05 13.18 -8.15
CA VAL A 181 -0.25 11.77 -7.85
C VAL A 181 -1.09 11.66 -6.58
N PHE A 182 -0.68 12.35 -5.50
CA PHE A 182 -1.40 12.32 -4.23
C PHE A 182 -2.80 12.93 -4.35
N GLU A 183 -2.93 14.08 -5.03
CA GLU A 183 -4.24 14.70 -5.30
C GLU A 183 -5.14 13.77 -6.13
N PHE A 184 -4.61 13.16 -7.18
CA PHE A 184 -5.35 12.20 -7.98
C PHE A 184 -5.92 11.05 -7.13
N LEU A 185 -5.13 10.47 -6.22
CA LEU A 185 -5.59 9.38 -5.35
C LEU A 185 -6.69 9.85 -4.39
N ARG A 186 -6.58 11.09 -3.86
CA ARG A 186 -7.60 11.70 -3.00
C ARG A 186 -8.89 12.00 -3.74
N ASP A 187 -8.81 12.57 -4.94
CA ASP A 187 -9.97 12.89 -5.78
C ASP A 187 -10.81 11.66 -6.09
N TYR A 188 -10.16 10.51 -6.26
CA TYR A 188 -10.84 9.23 -6.45
C TYR A 188 -11.24 8.55 -5.13
N HIS A 189 -11.01 9.18 -3.95
CA HIS A 189 -11.31 8.59 -2.64
C HIS A 189 -10.78 7.16 -2.49
N LEU A 190 -9.54 6.93 -2.91
CA LEU A 190 -8.85 5.66 -2.75
C LEU A 190 -8.05 5.68 -1.45
N THR A 191 -8.32 4.72 -0.57
CA THR A 191 -7.39 4.48 0.53
C THR A 191 -6.14 3.83 -0.03
N SER A 192 -5.03 4.56 0.00
CA SER A 192 -3.83 4.21 -0.74
C SER A 192 -2.64 3.99 0.19
N PHE A 193 -1.88 2.93 -0.07
CA PHE A 193 -0.63 2.65 0.61
C PHE A 193 0.50 2.73 -0.41
N LEU A 194 1.34 3.74 -0.26
CA LEU A 194 2.50 3.98 -1.13
C LEU A 194 3.76 3.52 -0.41
N ILE A 195 4.42 2.51 -0.95
CA ILE A 195 5.64 1.98 -0.36
C ILE A 195 6.82 2.85 -0.79
N SER A 196 7.60 3.30 0.19
CA SER A 196 8.82 4.08 -0.01
C SER A 196 10.00 3.38 0.65
N GLU A 197 11.10 3.30 -0.05
CA GLU A 197 12.34 2.81 0.50
C GLU A 197 13.06 3.91 1.30
N MET A 198 13.69 3.51 2.38
CA MET A 198 14.50 4.40 3.22
C MET A 198 15.95 3.97 3.16
N PRO A 199 16.90 4.93 3.27
CA PRO A 199 18.30 4.60 3.50
C PRO A 199 18.48 3.76 4.78
N LEU A 200 19.52 2.95 4.82
CA LEU A 200 19.81 2.08 5.98
C LEU A 200 20.09 2.85 7.27
N ASP A 201 20.53 4.10 7.16
CA ASP A 201 20.79 4.98 8.30
C ASP A 201 19.53 5.60 8.93
N ASN A 202 18.36 5.32 8.33
CA ASN A 202 17.05 5.85 8.75
C ASN A 202 17.00 7.38 8.86
N SER A 203 17.84 8.09 8.11
CA SER A 203 17.93 9.55 8.16
C SER A 203 16.71 10.26 7.58
N LYS A 204 15.92 9.56 6.74
CA LYS A 204 14.80 10.11 5.97
C LYS A 204 13.68 9.09 5.86
N TYR A 205 12.41 9.55 5.81
CA TYR A 205 11.23 8.69 5.59
C TYR A 205 10.93 8.45 4.12
N SER A 206 11.54 9.20 3.22
CA SER A 206 11.30 9.16 1.79
C SER A 206 12.51 9.65 1.00
N GLU A 207 12.55 9.34 -0.29
CA GLU A 207 13.71 9.63 -1.15
C GLU A 207 13.88 11.14 -1.38
N TYR A 208 12.78 11.87 -1.61
CA TYR A 208 12.81 13.31 -1.92
C TYR A 208 12.44 14.20 -0.73
N GLU A 209 12.14 13.64 0.44
CA GLU A 209 11.73 14.38 1.66
C GLU A 209 10.47 15.25 1.45
N ILE A 210 9.64 14.90 0.48
CA ILE A 210 8.44 15.64 0.09
C ILE A 210 7.20 14.78 0.37
N GLU A 211 7.32 13.49 0.16
CA GLU A 211 6.26 12.50 0.30
C GLU A 211 5.65 12.53 1.69
N ASP A 212 6.46 12.73 2.70
CA ASP A 212 6.07 12.84 4.11
C ASP A 212 5.17 14.06 4.38
N PHE A 213 5.36 15.17 3.67
CA PHE A 213 4.47 16.34 3.76
C PHE A 213 3.16 16.09 3.01
N LEU A 214 3.21 15.41 1.88
CA LEU A 214 2.07 15.13 1.04
C LEU A 214 1.16 14.05 1.64
N ALA A 215 1.73 13.01 2.23
CA ALA A 215 0.99 11.90 2.80
C ALA A 215 0.05 12.31 3.95
N ASP A 216 -1.10 11.66 4.05
CA ASP A 216 -2.04 11.85 5.15
C ASP A 216 -1.65 11.02 6.38
N GLY A 217 -0.94 9.90 6.14
CA GLY A 217 -0.37 9.05 7.18
C GLY A 217 1.03 8.56 6.82
N ILE A 218 1.83 8.24 7.84
CA ILE A 218 3.15 7.63 7.70
C ILE A 218 3.23 6.47 8.68
N ILE A 219 3.42 5.26 8.13
CA ILE A 219 3.72 4.04 8.87
C ILE A 219 5.18 3.70 8.60
N HIS A 220 5.98 3.66 9.65
CA HIS A 220 7.40 3.40 9.58
C HIS A 220 7.74 2.01 10.08
N LEU A 221 8.48 1.27 9.27
CA LEU A 221 9.00 -0.07 9.56
C LEU A 221 10.51 -0.02 9.61
N ARG A 222 11.13 -0.59 10.63
CA ARG A 222 12.57 -0.64 10.74
C ARG A 222 13.09 -1.97 11.26
N LEU A 223 14.37 -2.23 11.01
CA LEU A 223 15.14 -3.33 11.57
C LEU A 223 16.06 -2.77 12.65
N THR A 224 15.91 -3.23 13.88
CA THR A 224 16.72 -2.78 15.00
C THR A 224 17.57 -3.94 15.53
N PRO A 225 18.90 -3.82 15.54
CA PRO A 225 19.75 -4.81 16.19
C PRO A 225 19.45 -4.89 17.68
N PHE A 226 19.17 -6.07 18.16
CA PHE A 226 18.94 -6.32 19.58
C PHE A 226 19.72 -7.56 20.02
N ARG A 227 20.78 -7.35 20.83
CA ARG A 227 21.73 -8.40 21.23
C ARG A 227 22.32 -9.12 19.99
N ARG A 228 22.00 -10.41 19.78
CA ARG A 228 22.44 -11.22 18.62
C ARG A 228 21.37 -11.38 17.54
N ASN A 229 20.22 -10.71 17.70
CA ASN A 229 19.08 -10.80 16.81
C ASN A 229 18.80 -9.45 16.16
N VAL A 230 17.96 -9.47 15.13
CA VAL A 230 17.38 -8.27 14.54
C VAL A 230 15.88 -8.32 14.76
N VAL A 231 15.34 -7.30 15.38
CA VAL A 231 13.90 -7.15 15.64
C VAL A 231 13.30 -6.24 14.60
N ARG A 232 12.14 -6.62 14.06
CA ARG A 232 11.32 -5.70 13.26
C ARG A 232 10.50 -4.84 14.19
N GLU A 233 10.37 -3.57 13.83
CA GLU A 233 9.59 -2.60 14.57
C GLU A 233 8.66 -1.84 13.62
N ILE A 234 7.52 -1.40 14.17
CA ILE A 234 6.53 -0.58 13.49
C ILE A 234 6.14 0.60 14.37
N SER A 235 5.92 1.75 13.75
CA SER A 235 5.38 2.95 14.41
C SER A 235 4.51 3.76 13.45
N ALA A 236 3.51 4.46 14.00
CA ALA A 236 2.71 5.43 13.27
C ALA A 236 3.30 6.82 13.54
N ILE A 237 4.03 7.38 12.57
CA ILE A 237 4.67 8.69 12.71
C ILE A 237 3.64 9.81 12.57
N LYS A 238 2.66 9.62 11.68
CA LYS A 238 1.64 10.60 11.34
C LYS A 238 0.36 9.89 10.90
N MET A 239 -0.79 10.44 11.28
CA MET A 239 -2.09 10.07 10.72
C MET A 239 -3.05 11.24 10.86
N ARG A 240 -3.30 11.98 9.78
CA ARG A 240 -4.21 13.13 9.77
C ARG A 240 -5.61 12.68 10.20
N GLY A 241 -6.29 13.52 10.96
CA GLY A 241 -7.63 13.21 11.47
C GLY A 241 -7.69 12.06 12.48
N SER A 242 -6.53 11.63 13.02
CA SER A 242 -6.45 10.59 14.04
C SER A 242 -5.50 11.00 15.16
N LYS A 243 -5.86 10.63 16.37
CA LYS A 243 -4.92 10.61 17.49
C LYS A 243 -4.17 9.30 17.41
N CYS A 244 -2.95 9.30 16.90
CA CYS A 244 -2.11 8.11 16.86
C CYS A 244 -1.16 8.05 18.06
N ASN A 245 -0.90 6.83 18.50
CA ASN A 245 0.20 6.56 19.41
C ASN A 245 1.49 6.44 18.57
N ASN A 246 2.45 7.33 18.83
CA ASN A 246 3.71 7.37 18.08
C ASN A 246 4.78 6.46 18.70
N ASP A 247 4.41 5.60 19.64
CA ASP A 247 5.34 4.63 20.23
C ASP A 247 5.82 3.62 19.18
N VAL A 248 6.93 2.98 19.50
CA VAL A 248 7.53 1.93 18.70
C VAL A 248 7.07 0.58 19.22
N PHE A 249 6.54 -0.24 18.33
CA PHE A 249 6.09 -1.60 18.63
C PHE A 249 7.02 -2.60 17.94
N SER A 250 7.33 -3.72 18.60
CA SER A 250 7.94 -4.85 17.91
C SER A 250 6.91 -5.47 16.96
N LEU A 251 7.32 -5.81 15.74
CA LEU A 251 6.46 -6.41 14.73
C LEU A 251 6.85 -7.86 14.49
N GLU A 252 5.93 -8.76 14.77
CA GLU A 252 6.05 -10.18 14.54
C GLU A 252 5.12 -10.64 13.41
N TYR A 253 5.53 -11.66 12.69
CA TYR A 253 4.69 -12.30 11.68
C TYR A 253 4.74 -13.81 11.90
N ASP A 254 3.57 -14.42 12.07
CA ASP A 254 3.41 -15.86 12.24
C ASP A 254 2.05 -16.31 11.69
N ALA A 255 2.04 -17.44 10.97
CA ALA A 255 0.83 -18.09 10.46
C ALA A 255 -0.16 -17.13 9.77
N ALA A 256 0.31 -16.33 8.82
CA ALA A 256 -0.44 -15.32 8.07
C ALA A 256 -1.04 -14.20 8.94
N GLN A 257 -0.46 -13.94 10.10
CA GLN A 257 -0.89 -12.86 10.99
C GLN A 257 0.26 -11.95 11.40
N PHE A 258 0.02 -10.65 11.30
CA PHE A 258 0.88 -9.63 11.90
C PHE A 258 0.44 -9.35 13.33
N ARG A 259 1.40 -9.25 14.23
CA ARG A 259 1.20 -8.86 15.63
C ARG A 259 2.21 -7.79 16.01
N ALA A 260 1.75 -6.77 16.68
CA ALA A 260 2.61 -5.74 17.25
C ALA A 260 2.53 -5.79 18.77
N ARG A 261 3.68 -5.73 19.42
CA ARG A 261 3.77 -5.67 20.87
C ARG A 261 4.37 -4.37 21.31
N TYR A 262 3.74 -3.73 22.25
CA TYR A 262 4.27 -2.50 22.83
C TYR A 262 5.62 -2.76 23.52
N GLY A 263 6.66 -2.06 23.10
CA GLY A 263 8.02 -2.30 23.58
C GLY A 263 8.22 -2.09 25.10
N GLY A 264 7.34 -1.33 25.76
CA GLY A 264 7.33 -1.16 27.21
C GLY A 264 6.72 -2.32 27.98
N GLN A 265 6.10 -3.29 27.30
CA GLN A 265 5.54 -4.49 27.94
C GLN A 265 6.42 -5.76 27.76
N ASN A 266 7.39 -5.72 26.87
CA ASN A 266 8.44 -6.73 26.87
C ASN A 266 9.47 -6.32 27.92
N PRO A 267 9.71 -7.10 28.97
CA PRO A 267 10.84 -6.83 29.84
C PRO A 267 12.09 -6.84 28.96
N LEU A 268 12.71 -5.68 28.82
CA LEU A 268 14.07 -5.56 28.31
C LEU A 268 14.98 -6.26 29.30
N LEU A 269 15.05 -7.57 29.23
CA LEU A 269 15.93 -8.40 30.03
C LEU A 269 17.24 -8.61 29.32
#